data_5e62abf943d1ac01dbba3681326d01b0
#
_entry.id   5e62abf943d1ac01dbba3681326d01b0
#
_cell.length_a   1.000
_cell.length_b   1.000
_cell.length_c   1.000
_cell.angle_alpha   90.00
_cell.angle_beta   90.00
_cell.angle_gamma   90.00
#
_symmetry.space_group_name_H-M   'P 1'
#
loop_
_entity.id
_entity.type
_entity.pdbx_description
1 polymer ?
#
loop_
_entity_poly.entity_id
_entity_poly.type
_entity_poly.pdbx_seq_one_letter_code
_entity_poly.pdbx_strand_id
1 'polypeptide(L)'
;MNAAVLFSGGKDSALAAVLLSRDYEVELITFHFRPGQESGEVTAAAEALGFPHRTCVFGPGLLSRAADMVIACGFPNDAINMVHLSAVTALAHEYQVVADGTRFNDRVPRLPRAEVQRLWNRYGCSYLRPLLGYPKAEVDRLVTRFLVVSQGETGSIGNGDYEREIRAEVRAKGHDTGTFFPGHHEQSLVIRKR
;
A
#
# COMPACT_ATOMS: atom_id res chain seq x y z
N MET A 1 -2.16 3.85 21.77
CA MET A 1 -1.21 4.49 20.81
C MET A 1 -1.78 4.28 19.41
N ASN A 2 -1.86 5.35 18.62
CA ASN A 2 -2.50 5.30 17.31
C ASN A 2 -1.51 4.86 16.23
N ALA A 3 -1.94 3.94 15.37
CA ALA A 3 -1.16 3.45 14.24
C ALA A 3 -1.94 3.64 12.93
N ALA A 4 -1.32 4.31 11.95
CA ALA A 4 -1.81 4.34 10.59
C ALA A 4 -1.31 3.12 9.81
N VAL A 5 -2.20 2.40 9.14
CA VAL A 5 -1.82 1.30 8.24
C VAL A 5 -2.13 1.71 6.82
N LEU A 6 -1.11 1.78 5.95
CA LEU A 6 -1.29 1.98 4.52
C LEU A 6 -2.10 0.81 3.95
N PHE A 7 -3.28 1.13 3.43
CA PHE A 7 -4.31 0.16 3.10
C PHE A 7 -4.70 0.22 1.63
N SER A 8 -4.55 -0.89 0.95
CA SER A 8 -4.94 -1.05 -0.47
C SER A 8 -6.24 -1.85 -0.67
N GLY A 9 -6.88 -2.29 0.42
CA GLY A 9 -7.99 -3.26 0.35
C GLY A 9 -7.51 -4.71 0.24
N GLY A 10 -6.24 -4.94 -0.04
CA GLY A 10 -5.63 -6.25 -0.21
C GLY A 10 -5.43 -7.01 1.11
N LYS A 11 -5.27 -8.35 0.98
CA LYS A 11 -5.13 -9.26 2.11
C LYS A 11 -3.94 -8.96 3.02
N ASP A 12 -2.84 -8.47 2.46
CA ASP A 12 -1.59 -8.29 3.20
C ASP A 12 -1.66 -7.04 4.11
N SER A 13 -2.15 -5.91 3.59
CA SER A 13 -2.39 -4.70 4.39
C SER A 13 -3.49 -4.93 5.45
N ALA A 14 -4.53 -5.69 5.11
CA ALA A 14 -5.58 -6.06 6.06
C ALA A 14 -5.05 -6.96 7.19
N LEU A 15 -4.22 -7.97 6.87
CA LEU A 15 -3.61 -8.83 7.87
C LEU A 15 -2.67 -8.03 8.79
N ALA A 16 -1.88 -7.11 8.23
CA ALA A 16 -1.04 -6.22 9.02
C ALA A 16 -1.86 -5.41 10.02
N ALA A 17 -2.99 -4.83 9.60
CA ALA A 17 -3.91 -4.11 10.46
C ALA A 17 -4.49 -5.00 11.58
N VAL A 18 -4.93 -6.22 11.25
CA VAL A 18 -5.46 -7.18 12.24
C VAL A 18 -4.39 -7.57 13.27
N LEU A 19 -3.15 -7.77 12.86
CA LEU A 19 -2.08 -8.10 13.80
C LEU A 19 -1.74 -6.94 14.72
N LEU A 20 -1.69 -5.72 14.18
CA LEU A 20 -1.39 -4.50 14.95
C LEU A 20 -2.53 -4.10 15.90
N SER A 21 -3.78 -4.40 15.58
CA SER A 21 -4.94 -4.01 16.39
C SER A 21 -4.98 -4.64 17.77
N ARG A 22 -4.06 -5.55 18.08
CA ARG A 22 -3.89 -6.11 19.42
C ARG A 22 -3.25 -5.13 20.41
N ASP A 23 -2.39 -4.26 19.91
CA ASP A 23 -1.54 -3.37 20.72
C ASP A 23 -1.73 -1.89 20.36
N TYR A 24 -2.39 -1.60 19.23
CA TYR A 24 -2.59 -0.24 18.68
C TYR A 24 -4.04 0.03 18.33
N GLU A 25 -4.44 1.28 18.45
CA GLU A 25 -5.64 1.82 17.82
C GLU A 25 -5.34 2.07 16.35
N VAL A 26 -5.84 1.17 15.48
CA VAL A 26 -5.51 1.16 14.06
C VAL A 26 -6.50 2.01 13.27
N GLU A 27 -5.96 2.90 12.41
CA GLU A 27 -6.69 3.58 11.34
C GLU A 27 -6.11 3.15 9.99
N LEU A 28 -6.98 2.80 9.04
CA LEU A 28 -6.60 2.42 7.69
C LEU A 28 -6.51 3.67 6.83
N ILE A 29 -5.40 3.83 6.08
CA ILE A 29 -5.18 5.00 5.24
C ILE A 29 -4.92 4.58 3.81
N THR A 30 -5.73 5.09 2.88
CA THR A 30 -5.55 4.88 1.44
C THR A 30 -5.17 6.20 0.77
N PHE A 31 -4.11 6.18 -0.02
CA PHE A 31 -3.68 7.34 -0.79
C PHE A 31 -4.13 7.23 -2.25
N HIS A 32 -4.54 8.38 -2.81
CA HIS A 32 -4.88 8.56 -4.22
C HIS A 32 -4.08 9.73 -4.80
N PHE A 33 -3.83 9.70 -6.10
CA PHE A 33 -3.13 10.81 -6.75
C PHE A 33 -4.05 11.97 -7.12
N ARG A 34 -5.36 11.73 -7.23
CA ARG A 34 -6.35 12.75 -7.61
C ARG A 34 -7.57 12.66 -6.69
N PRO A 35 -8.17 13.81 -6.34
CA PRO A 35 -9.45 13.82 -5.62
C PRO A 35 -10.54 13.06 -6.40
N GLY A 36 -11.45 12.41 -5.70
CA GLY A 36 -12.58 11.69 -6.31
C GLY A 36 -12.22 10.36 -6.97
N GLN A 37 -11.02 9.83 -6.74
CA GLN A 37 -10.59 8.51 -7.22
C GLN A 37 -10.70 7.42 -6.15
N GLU A 38 -11.47 7.68 -5.10
CA GLU A 38 -11.69 6.71 -4.04
C GLU A 38 -12.37 5.47 -4.58
N SER A 39 -11.83 4.30 -4.23
CA SER A 39 -12.44 3.02 -4.58
C SER A 39 -13.49 2.66 -3.53
N GLY A 40 -14.76 2.56 -3.95
CA GLY A 40 -15.83 2.06 -3.08
C GLY A 40 -15.56 0.66 -2.54
N GLU A 41 -14.83 -0.16 -3.29
CA GLU A 41 -14.44 -1.51 -2.89
C GLU A 41 -13.42 -1.49 -1.74
N VAL A 42 -12.47 -0.56 -1.75
CA VAL A 42 -11.51 -0.38 -0.66
C VAL A 42 -12.20 0.14 0.61
N THR A 43 -13.13 1.08 0.45
CA THR A 43 -13.94 1.58 1.56
C THR A 43 -14.79 0.47 2.17
N ALA A 44 -15.49 -0.31 1.34
CA ALA A 44 -16.27 -1.45 1.81
C ALA A 44 -15.43 -2.52 2.51
N ALA A 45 -14.20 -2.77 2.02
CA ALA A 45 -13.26 -3.69 2.67
C ALA A 45 -12.83 -3.18 4.05
N ALA A 46 -12.59 -1.86 4.20
CA ALA A 46 -12.25 -1.25 5.49
C ALA A 46 -13.41 -1.34 6.49
N GLU A 47 -14.63 -1.04 6.05
CA GLU A 47 -15.85 -1.18 6.86
C GLU A 47 -16.06 -2.64 7.31
N ALA A 48 -15.87 -3.60 6.41
CA ALA A 48 -16.00 -5.03 6.71
C ALA A 48 -14.93 -5.53 7.70
N LEU A 49 -13.79 -4.85 7.79
CA LEU A 49 -12.76 -5.10 8.80
C LEU A 49 -13.08 -4.43 10.15
N GLY A 50 -13.98 -3.45 10.18
CA GLY A 50 -14.37 -2.72 11.39
C GLY A 50 -13.29 -1.75 11.90
N PHE A 51 -12.44 -1.24 11.01
CA PHE A 51 -11.45 -0.20 11.33
C PHE A 51 -11.90 1.16 10.77
N PRO A 52 -11.59 2.27 11.47
CA PRO A 52 -11.67 3.59 10.86
C PRO A 52 -10.85 3.64 9.56
N HIS A 53 -11.39 4.31 8.55
CA HIS A 53 -10.72 4.45 7.26
C HIS A 53 -10.75 5.90 6.79
N ARG A 54 -9.62 6.37 6.32
CA ARG A 54 -9.44 7.71 5.76
C ARG A 54 -8.72 7.63 4.42
N THR A 55 -9.18 8.45 3.47
CA THR A 55 -8.49 8.64 2.19
C THR A 55 -7.66 9.92 2.24
N CYS A 56 -6.50 9.89 1.62
CA CYS A 56 -5.60 11.02 1.47
C CYS A 56 -5.23 11.22 0.01
N VAL A 57 -4.95 12.47 -0.36
CA VAL A 57 -4.50 12.80 -1.71
C VAL A 57 -3.03 13.19 -1.67
N PHE A 58 -2.23 12.60 -2.56
CA PHE A 58 -0.84 12.96 -2.71
C PHE A 58 -0.67 14.42 -3.18
N GLY A 59 0.47 15.00 -2.84
CA GLY A 59 0.83 16.32 -3.34
C GLY A 59 0.95 16.37 -4.88
N PRO A 60 0.75 17.54 -5.48
CA PRO A 60 0.76 17.69 -6.92
C PRO A 60 2.09 17.29 -7.55
N GLY A 61 2.03 16.73 -8.77
CA GLY A 61 3.20 16.34 -9.55
C GLY A 61 3.85 15.01 -9.15
N LEU A 62 3.43 14.36 -8.04
CA LEU A 62 4.04 13.09 -7.64
C LEU A 62 3.76 11.97 -8.67
N LEU A 63 2.54 11.90 -9.20
CA LEU A 63 2.17 10.91 -10.21
C LEU A 63 3.01 11.06 -11.50
N SER A 64 3.14 12.30 -11.99
CA SER A 64 3.96 12.57 -13.18
C SER A 64 5.42 12.19 -12.96
N ARG A 65 6.01 12.55 -11.80
CA ARG A 65 7.37 12.15 -11.45
C ARG A 65 7.54 10.63 -11.34
N ALA A 66 6.55 9.94 -10.78
CA ALA A 66 6.58 8.48 -10.71
C ALA A 66 6.57 7.85 -12.11
N ALA A 67 5.71 8.33 -13.01
CA ALA A 67 5.68 7.87 -14.40
C ALA A 67 6.99 8.16 -15.15
N ASP A 68 7.54 9.37 -14.99
CA ASP A 68 8.84 9.74 -15.60
C ASP A 68 9.97 8.83 -15.09
N MET A 69 9.96 8.51 -13.79
CA MET A 69 10.94 7.59 -13.20
C MET A 69 10.81 6.16 -13.78
N VAL A 70 9.59 5.65 -13.95
CA VAL A 70 9.36 4.35 -14.60
C VAL A 70 9.93 4.34 -16.02
N ILE A 71 9.63 5.37 -16.80
CA ILE A 71 10.09 5.50 -18.19
C ILE A 71 11.61 5.56 -18.25
N ALA A 72 12.22 6.35 -17.37
CA ALA A 72 13.68 6.53 -17.34
C ALA A 72 14.43 5.28 -16.86
N CYS A 73 13.90 4.59 -15.85
CA CYS A 73 14.53 3.40 -15.25
C CYS A 73 14.24 2.10 -15.99
N GLY A 74 13.16 2.05 -16.78
CA GLY A 74 12.72 0.84 -17.48
C GLY A 74 11.92 -0.16 -16.63
N PHE A 75 11.67 0.15 -15.35
CA PHE A 75 10.87 -0.68 -14.42
C PHE A 75 10.32 0.15 -13.25
N PRO A 76 9.27 -0.31 -12.53
CA PRO A 76 8.49 0.53 -11.62
C PRO A 76 9.03 0.62 -10.18
N ASN A 77 10.03 -0.17 -9.80
CA ASN A 77 10.39 -0.37 -8.38
C ASN A 77 10.73 0.94 -7.66
N ASP A 78 11.58 1.79 -8.27
CA ASP A 78 12.02 3.04 -7.65
C ASP A 78 10.88 4.05 -7.55
N ALA A 79 10.00 4.08 -8.56
CA ALA A 79 8.81 4.91 -8.55
C ALA A 79 7.85 4.51 -7.43
N ILE A 80 7.59 3.20 -7.27
CA ILE A 80 6.75 2.68 -6.18
C ILE A 80 7.36 3.01 -4.83
N ASN A 81 8.69 2.82 -4.65
CA ASN A 81 9.38 3.17 -3.40
C ASN A 81 9.29 4.66 -3.09
N MET A 82 9.44 5.53 -4.10
CA MET A 82 9.32 6.98 -3.94
C MET A 82 7.89 7.38 -3.50
N VAL A 83 6.87 6.83 -4.14
CA VAL A 83 5.46 7.10 -3.80
C VAL A 83 5.16 6.59 -2.39
N HIS A 84 5.60 5.39 -2.06
CA HIS A 84 5.41 4.80 -0.73
C HIS A 84 6.10 5.62 0.37
N LEU A 85 7.33 6.04 0.15
CA LEU A 85 8.05 6.93 1.09
C LEU A 85 7.29 8.25 1.29
N SER A 86 6.69 8.80 0.22
CA SER A 86 5.89 10.01 0.32
C SER A 86 4.65 9.80 1.20
N ALA A 87 3.95 8.67 1.07
CA ALA A 87 2.82 8.31 1.91
C ALA A 87 3.23 8.15 3.39
N VAL A 88 4.27 7.36 3.66
CA VAL A 88 4.78 7.15 5.02
C VAL A 88 5.22 8.47 5.66
N THR A 89 5.92 9.34 4.90
CA THR A 89 6.38 10.63 5.40
C THR A 89 5.22 11.56 5.73
N ALA A 90 4.18 11.60 4.89
CA ALA A 90 2.98 12.40 5.16
C ALA A 90 2.32 11.98 6.48
N LEU A 91 2.16 10.68 6.71
CA LEU A 91 1.55 10.14 7.93
C LEU A 91 2.44 10.30 9.16
N ALA A 92 3.76 10.31 9.00
CA ALA A 92 4.70 10.48 10.12
C ALA A 92 4.56 11.82 10.84
N HIS A 93 3.90 12.82 10.25
CA HIS A 93 3.55 14.08 10.90
C HIS A 93 2.38 13.96 11.88
N GLU A 94 1.53 12.95 11.72
CA GLU A 94 0.27 12.80 12.47
C GLU A 94 0.29 11.58 13.40
N TYR A 95 1.06 10.53 13.04
CA TYR A 95 1.04 9.25 13.75
C TYR A 95 2.40 8.90 14.35
N GLN A 96 2.36 8.31 15.54
CA GLN A 96 3.55 7.75 16.18
C GLN A 96 4.00 6.44 15.54
N VAL A 97 3.08 5.74 14.88
CA VAL A 97 3.32 4.49 14.17
C VAL A 97 2.68 4.56 12.79
N VAL A 98 3.46 4.26 11.75
CA VAL A 98 2.98 4.01 10.40
C VAL A 98 3.38 2.60 10.00
N ALA A 99 2.48 1.86 9.38
CA ALA A 99 2.72 0.48 9.00
C ALA A 99 2.18 0.14 7.61
N ASP A 100 2.65 -0.95 7.05
CA ASP A 100 2.13 -1.55 5.82
C ASP A 100 2.15 -3.08 5.82
N GLY A 101 1.64 -3.69 4.76
CA GLY A 101 1.56 -5.12 4.56
C GLY A 101 2.76 -5.75 3.82
N THR A 102 3.93 -5.11 3.79
CA THR A 102 5.11 -5.64 3.11
C THR A 102 5.57 -6.97 3.72
N ARG A 103 5.72 -7.99 2.88
CA ARG A 103 6.17 -9.34 3.25
C ARG A 103 7.66 -9.53 3.00
N PHE A 104 8.20 -10.62 3.49
CA PHE A 104 9.60 -11.00 3.30
C PHE A 104 10.04 -11.04 1.82
N ASN A 105 9.19 -11.59 0.95
CA ASN A 105 9.52 -11.82 -0.47
C ASN A 105 9.13 -10.67 -1.40
N ASP A 106 8.52 -9.60 -0.90
CA ASP A 106 8.11 -8.49 -1.75
C ASP A 106 9.33 -7.72 -2.28
N ARG A 107 9.30 -7.38 -3.56
CA ARG A 107 10.34 -6.55 -4.18
C ARG A 107 10.17 -5.08 -3.81
N VAL A 108 8.91 -4.63 -3.72
CA VAL A 108 8.51 -3.27 -3.38
C VAL A 108 7.21 -3.32 -2.56
N PRO A 109 6.95 -2.34 -1.68
CA PRO A 109 7.87 -1.26 -1.32
C PRO A 109 9.02 -1.72 -0.43
N ARG A 110 10.18 -1.10 -0.60
CA ARG A 110 11.35 -1.29 0.28
C ARG A 110 11.97 0.04 0.64
N LEU A 111 11.68 0.52 1.84
CA LEU A 111 12.34 1.72 2.34
C LEU A 111 13.74 1.39 2.87
N PRO A 112 14.78 2.14 2.43
CA PRO A 112 16.13 2.00 2.96
C PRO A 112 16.17 2.26 4.46
N ARG A 113 17.06 1.59 5.17
CA ARG A 113 17.25 1.77 6.63
C ARG A 113 17.46 3.25 7.00
N ALA A 114 18.18 3.99 6.18
CA ALA A 114 18.41 5.43 6.41
C ALA A 114 17.12 6.24 6.40
N GLU A 115 16.16 5.92 5.53
CA GLU A 115 14.84 6.59 5.50
C GLU A 115 14.02 6.23 6.75
N VAL A 116 14.01 4.95 7.14
CA VAL A 116 13.32 4.51 8.37
C VAL A 116 13.91 5.21 9.59
N GLN A 117 15.24 5.32 9.67
CA GLN A 117 15.91 6.06 10.76
C GLN A 117 15.58 7.56 10.73
N ARG A 118 15.46 8.14 9.53
CA ARG A 118 15.08 9.56 9.35
C ARG A 118 13.66 9.84 9.84
N LEU A 119 12.71 8.93 9.61
CA LEU A 119 11.34 9.03 10.12
C LEU A 119 11.32 9.11 11.65
N TRP A 120 12.08 8.24 12.31
CA TRP A 120 12.22 8.28 13.76
C TRP A 120 12.88 9.57 14.25
N ASN A 121 14.04 9.93 13.69
CA ASN A 121 14.81 11.07 14.16
C ASN A 121 14.09 12.42 13.97
N ARG A 122 13.32 12.53 12.89
CA ARG A 122 12.66 13.79 12.52
C ARG A 122 11.26 13.94 13.09
N TYR A 123 10.52 12.83 13.18
CA TYR A 123 9.08 12.86 13.52
C TYR A 123 8.75 12.05 14.77
N GLY A 124 9.69 11.29 15.35
CA GLY A 124 9.40 10.34 16.42
C GLY A 124 8.49 9.19 15.96
N CYS A 125 8.39 8.96 14.65
CA CYS A 125 7.50 7.97 14.06
C CYS A 125 8.23 6.65 13.81
N SER A 126 7.67 5.57 14.32
CA SER A 126 8.09 4.18 14.02
C SER A 126 7.44 3.68 12.75
N TYR A 127 8.23 3.15 11.81
CA TYR A 127 7.71 2.47 10.63
C TYR A 127 7.76 0.96 10.83
N LEU A 128 6.58 0.32 10.86
CA LEU A 128 6.41 -1.10 11.13
C LEU A 128 6.00 -1.88 9.88
N ARG A 129 6.55 -3.07 9.74
CA ARG A 129 6.20 -4.05 8.70
C ARG A 129 5.90 -5.39 9.37
N PRO A 130 4.68 -5.59 9.88
CA PRO A 130 4.35 -6.76 10.70
C PRO A 130 4.55 -8.10 9.98
N LEU A 131 4.47 -8.10 8.64
CA LEU A 131 4.58 -9.30 7.83
C LEU A 131 6.00 -9.58 7.32
N LEU A 132 6.98 -8.72 7.62
CA LEU A 132 8.33 -8.82 7.05
C LEU A 132 9.06 -10.13 7.39
N GLY A 133 8.72 -10.76 8.51
CA GLY A 133 9.27 -12.06 8.91
C GLY A 133 8.54 -13.28 8.33
N TYR A 134 7.46 -13.07 7.55
CA TYR A 134 6.61 -14.15 7.07
C TYR A 134 6.75 -14.35 5.56
N PRO A 135 7.09 -15.56 5.07
CA PRO A 135 7.01 -15.89 3.66
C PRO A 135 5.54 -16.00 3.21
N LYS A 136 5.31 -15.92 1.87
CA LYS A 136 3.96 -15.92 1.27
C LYS A 136 3.06 -17.03 1.83
N ALA A 137 3.57 -18.26 1.95
CA ALA A 137 2.78 -19.39 2.44
C ALA A 137 2.24 -19.18 3.86
N GLU A 138 3.04 -18.59 4.76
CA GLU A 138 2.60 -18.31 6.13
C GLU A 138 1.61 -17.14 6.18
N VAL A 139 1.81 -16.12 5.34
CA VAL A 139 0.83 -15.04 5.20
C VAL A 139 -0.50 -15.59 4.71
N ASP A 140 -0.51 -16.44 3.68
CA ASP A 140 -1.72 -17.05 3.13
C ASP A 140 -2.44 -17.93 4.19
N ARG A 141 -1.70 -18.67 5.03
CA ARG A 141 -2.24 -19.42 6.15
C ARG A 141 -2.91 -18.50 7.19
N LEU A 142 -2.24 -17.41 7.57
CA LEU A 142 -2.80 -16.44 8.51
C LEU A 142 -4.01 -15.69 7.92
N VAL A 143 -3.96 -15.33 6.64
CA VAL A 143 -5.11 -14.75 5.93
C VAL A 143 -6.31 -15.70 6.02
N THR A 144 -6.13 -16.97 5.72
CA THR A 144 -7.22 -17.97 5.81
C THR A 144 -7.81 -18.07 7.22
N ARG A 145 -7.00 -17.83 8.26
CA ARG A 145 -7.46 -17.84 9.65
C ARG A 145 -8.28 -16.60 10.03
N PHE A 146 -7.91 -15.43 9.55
CA PHE A 146 -8.46 -14.16 10.04
C PHE A 146 -9.41 -13.47 9.05
N LEU A 147 -9.29 -13.77 7.75
CA LEU A 147 -9.95 -13.02 6.69
C LEU A 147 -10.67 -13.94 5.70
N VAL A 148 -11.70 -13.40 5.06
CA VAL A 148 -12.28 -13.90 3.81
C VAL A 148 -11.88 -12.94 2.71
N VAL A 149 -11.26 -13.45 1.63
CA VAL A 149 -10.73 -12.64 0.53
C VAL A 149 -11.26 -13.14 -0.82
N SER A 150 -11.47 -12.21 -1.74
CA SER A 150 -11.61 -12.49 -3.17
C SER A 150 -10.25 -12.36 -3.85
N GLN A 151 -9.99 -13.18 -4.84
CA GLN A 151 -8.77 -13.15 -5.66
C GLN A 151 -9.13 -12.92 -7.11
N GLY A 152 -8.28 -12.21 -7.84
CA GLY A 152 -8.46 -11.94 -9.26
C GLY A 152 -7.18 -11.43 -9.89
N GLU A 153 -7.21 -11.30 -11.21
CA GLU A 153 -6.08 -10.77 -11.98
C GLU A 153 -5.99 -9.24 -11.87
N THR A 154 -4.80 -8.70 -12.18
CA THR A 154 -4.56 -7.25 -12.24
C THR A 154 -5.61 -6.54 -13.08
N GLY A 155 -6.27 -5.54 -12.50
CA GLY A 155 -7.29 -4.74 -13.15
C GLY A 155 -8.71 -5.30 -13.09
N SER A 156 -8.91 -6.54 -12.60
CA SER A 156 -10.25 -7.11 -12.36
C SER A 156 -10.80 -6.77 -10.97
N ILE A 157 -9.93 -6.33 -10.06
CA ILE A 157 -10.29 -5.95 -8.68
C ILE A 157 -9.92 -4.48 -8.48
N GLY A 158 -10.86 -3.70 -7.96
CA GLY A 158 -10.65 -2.30 -7.57
C GLY A 158 -9.93 -2.22 -6.24
N ASN A 159 -8.60 -2.17 -6.27
CA ASN A 159 -7.77 -1.96 -5.10
C ASN A 159 -7.11 -0.58 -5.09
N GLY A 160 -6.57 -0.16 -3.95
CA GLY A 160 -5.85 1.10 -3.74
C GLY A 160 -4.34 1.00 -4.02
N ASP A 161 -3.95 0.18 -5.00
CA ASP A 161 -2.56 0.03 -5.38
C ASP A 161 -2.08 1.22 -6.24
N TYR A 162 -0.94 1.77 -5.90
CA TYR A 162 -0.30 2.87 -6.64
C TYR A 162 0.00 2.53 -8.11
N GLU A 163 0.27 1.26 -8.39
CA GLU A 163 0.69 0.79 -9.70
C GLU A 163 -0.35 1.10 -10.77
N ARG A 164 -1.64 0.96 -10.47
CA ARG A 164 -2.72 1.20 -11.44
C ARG A 164 -2.69 2.63 -11.98
N GLU A 165 -2.54 3.62 -11.10
CA GLU A 165 -2.53 5.03 -11.50
C GLU A 165 -1.22 5.38 -12.21
N ILE A 166 -0.09 4.84 -11.75
CA ILE A 166 1.22 5.03 -12.42
C ILE A 166 1.18 4.43 -13.83
N ARG A 167 0.60 3.23 -14.03
CA ARG A 167 0.40 2.63 -15.36
C ARG A 167 -0.45 3.53 -16.27
N ALA A 168 -1.53 4.09 -15.73
CA ALA A 168 -2.40 4.99 -16.51
C ALA A 168 -1.65 6.25 -16.95
N GLU A 169 -0.83 6.83 -16.08
CA GLU A 169 -0.02 8.02 -16.39
C GLU A 169 1.09 7.71 -17.42
N VAL A 170 1.75 6.55 -17.31
CA VAL A 170 2.75 6.10 -18.29
C VAL A 170 2.12 5.97 -19.70
N ARG A 171 0.89 5.40 -19.79
CA ARG A 171 0.15 5.34 -21.05
C ARG A 171 -0.24 6.73 -21.55
N ALA A 172 -0.68 7.63 -20.68
CA ALA A 172 -1.02 9.01 -21.07
C ALA A 172 0.18 9.77 -21.62
N LYS A 173 1.40 9.39 -21.21
CA LYS A 173 2.68 9.90 -21.77
C LYS A 173 3.12 9.19 -23.07
N GLY A 174 2.29 8.31 -23.64
CA GLY A 174 2.53 7.65 -24.93
C GLY A 174 3.40 6.38 -24.89
N HIS A 175 3.59 5.78 -23.71
CA HIS A 175 4.41 4.57 -23.57
C HIS A 175 3.58 3.31 -23.34
N ASP A 176 4.06 2.17 -23.88
CA ASP A 176 3.46 0.86 -23.60
C ASP A 176 3.86 0.36 -22.23
N THR A 177 2.88 0.16 -21.37
CA THR A 177 3.09 -0.33 -20.00
C THR A 177 3.57 -1.77 -19.92
N GLY A 178 3.33 -2.59 -20.95
CA GLY A 178 3.83 -3.96 -21.00
C GLY A 178 5.36 -4.06 -21.00
N THR A 179 6.04 -2.99 -21.42
CA THR A 179 7.51 -2.91 -21.39
C THR A 179 8.08 -2.75 -19.98
N PHE A 180 7.33 -2.09 -19.09
CA PHE A 180 7.84 -1.66 -17.78
C PHE A 180 7.32 -2.49 -16.63
N PHE A 181 6.13 -3.05 -16.75
CA PHE A 181 5.44 -3.72 -15.67
C PHE A 181 5.21 -5.19 -15.97
N PRO A 182 5.23 -6.08 -14.99
CA PRO A 182 4.89 -7.48 -15.20
C PRO A 182 3.46 -7.64 -15.71
N GLY A 183 3.27 -8.58 -16.65
CA GLY A 183 1.99 -8.80 -17.34
C GLY A 183 0.88 -9.38 -16.43
N HIS A 184 1.26 -10.16 -15.42
CA HIS A 184 0.33 -10.82 -14.51
C HIS A 184 0.71 -10.57 -13.05
N HIS A 185 -0.24 -10.04 -12.29
CA HIS A 185 -0.17 -9.90 -10.85
C HIS A 185 -1.47 -10.40 -10.25
N GLU A 186 -1.39 -11.36 -9.35
CA GLU A 186 -2.52 -11.80 -8.56
C GLU A 186 -2.85 -10.71 -7.53
N GLN A 187 -4.06 -10.18 -7.58
CA GLN A 187 -4.57 -9.19 -6.63
C GLN A 187 -5.62 -9.82 -5.72
N SER A 188 -5.79 -9.26 -4.56
CA SER A 188 -6.80 -9.68 -3.60
C SER A 188 -7.57 -8.50 -3.06
N LEU A 189 -8.84 -8.73 -2.70
CA LEU A 189 -9.68 -7.79 -1.98
C LEU A 189 -10.27 -8.48 -0.77
N VAL A 190 -10.23 -7.82 0.37
CA VAL A 190 -10.85 -8.35 1.59
C VAL A 190 -12.36 -8.16 1.53
N ILE A 191 -13.08 -9.24 1.84
CA ILE A 191 -14.54 -9.26 1.90
C ILE A 191 -15.03 -9.06 3.34
N ARG A 192 -14.37 -9.70 4.33
CA ARG A 192 -14.72 -9.56 5.75
C ARG A 192 -13.68 -10.21 6.66
N LYS A 193 -13.72 -9.85 7.94
CA LYS A 193 -13.12 -10.63 9.04
C LYS A 193 -13.86 -11.97 9.24
N ARG A 194 -13.14 -12.95 9.75
CA ARG A 194 -13.72 -14.22 10.23
C ARG A 194 -14.11 -14.10 11.70
#